data_f442719da8d7f112678e159cbdee9f5a
#
_entry.id   f442719da8d7f112678e159cbdee9f5a
#
_cell.length_a   1.000
_cell.length_b   1.000
_cell.length_c   1.000
_cell.angle_alpha   90.00
_cell.angle_beta   90.00
_cell.angle_gamma   90.00
#
_symmetry.space_group_name_H-M   'P 1'
#
loop_
_entity.id
_entity.type
_entity.pdbx_description
1 polymer ?
#
loop_
_entity_poly.entity_id
_entity_poly.type
_entity_poly.pdbx_seq_one_letter_code
_entity_poly.pdbx_strand_id
1 'polypeptide(L)'
;FSYTSLPPRSRDEARAKSSTASSIASSIEEYGVANTSMQQASALTSLNGKPLIVLTADEGADDQWQSKQDHMATLSTNSLRRHANATHQSLLDDEADAAVASQAIHDVVSAVRTSQPLAAR
;
A
#
# COMPACT_ATOMS: atom_id res chain seq x y z
N PHE A 1 12.33 11.86 4.88
CA PHE A 1 10.86 11.96 4.95
C PHE A 1 10.48 13.29 5.55
N SER A 2 9.59 14.05 4.91
CA SER A 2 8.96 15.24 5.48
C SER A 2 7.65 14.80 6.14
N TYR A 3 7.59 14.84 7.44
CA TYR A 3 6.36 14.50 8.20
C TYR A 3 5.41 15.69 8.33
N THR A 4 5.52 16.68 7.43
CA THR A 4 4.80 17.98 7.57
C THR A 4 3.29 17.84 7.42
N SER A 5 2.82 16.87 6.65
CA SER A 5 1.38 16.62 6.41
C SER A 5 0.69 15.89 7.57
N LEU A 6 1.46 15.27 8.46
CA LEU A 6 0.89 14.60 9.63
C LEU A 6 0.37 15.59 10.66
N PRO A 7 -0.70 15.23 11.40
CA PRO A 7 -1.12 15.97 12.60
C PRO A 7 0.05 16.20 13.57
N PRO A 8 0.10 17.33 14.31
CA PRO A 8 1.27 17.69 15.09
C PRO A 8 1.79 16.59 16.02
N ARG A 9 0.91 15.93 16.75
CA ARG A 9 1.28 14.83 17.65
C ARG A 9 1.91 13.64 16.90
N SER A 10 1.27 13.20 15.81
CA SER A 10 1.77 12.08 15.00
C SER A 10 3.11 12.40 14.34
N ARG A 11 3.30 13.66 13.95
CA ARG A 11 4.57 14.16 13.40
C ARG A 11 5.70 14.09 14.43
N ASP A 12 5.44 14.54 15.66
CA ASP A 12 6.43 14.52 16.73
C ASP A 12 6.78 13.09 17.14
N GLU A 13 5.80 12.21 17.23
CA GLU A 13 5.99 10.78 17.48
C GLU A 13 6.80 10.11 16.36
N ALA A 14 6.50 10.40 15.08
CA ALA A 14 7.23 9.86 13.94
C ALA A 14 8.69 10.31 13.93
N ARG A 15 8.95 11.60 14.19
CA ARG A 15 10.31 12.15 14.30
C ARG A 15 11.09 11.52 15.44
N ALA A 16 10.50 11.42 16.61
CA ALA A 16 11.12 10.81 17.77
C ALA A 16 11.49 9.34 17.50
N LYS A 17 10.60 8.59 16.86
CA LYS A 17 10.81 7.19 16.53
C LYS A 17 11.89 6.98 15.46
N SER A 18 11.85 7.75 14.37
CA SER A 18 12.78 7.58 13.24
C SER A 18 14.24 7.85 13.60
N SER A 19 14.48 8.60 14.68
CA SER A 19 15.82 8.96 15.17
C SER A 19 16.40 7.97 16.18
N THR A 20 15.69 6.88 16.49
CA THR A 20 16.19 5.89 17.46
C THR A 20 17.15 4.89 16.81
N ALA A 21 18.13 4.41 17.59
CA ALA A 21 19.03 3.35 17.17
C ALA A 21 18.28 2.08 16.74
N SER A 22 17.17 1.75 17.42
CA SER A 22 16.32 0.62 17.07
C SER A 22 15.66 0.79 15.70
N SER A 23 15.16 1.99 15.37
CA SER A 23 14.56 2.26 14.05
C SER A 23 15.59 2.16 12.93
N ILE A 24 16.79 2.67 13.16
CA ILE A 24 17.89 2.57 12.20
C ILE A 24 18.30 1.11 11.99
N ALA A 25 18.44 0.33 13.06
CA ALA A 25 18.76 -1.08 12.97
C ALA A 25 17.68 -1.86 12.20
N SER A 26 16.40 -1.64 12.50
CA SER A 26 15.29 -2.26 11.75
C SER A 26 15.34 -1.92 10.25
N SER A 27 15.62 -0.66 9.90
CA SER A 27 15.74 -0.27 8.50
C SER A 27 16.88 -1.00 7.78
N ILE A 28 18.03 -1.16 8.45
CA ILE A 28 19.18 -1.90 7.89
C ILE A 28 18.81 -3.38 7.67
N GLU A 29 18.13 -3.99 8.64
CA GLU A 29 17.66 -5.38 8.53
C GLU A 29 16.65 -5.55 7.40
N GLU A 30 15.68 -4.65 7.26
CA GLU A 30 14.72 -4.63 6.15
C GLU A 30 15.43 -4.55 4.78
N TYR A 31 16.41 -3.67 4.65
CA TYR A 31 17.22 -3.59 3.43
C TYR A 31 17.98 -4.88 3.16
N GLY A 32 18.52 -5.51 4.18
CA GLY A 32 19.26 -6.78 4.07
C GLY A 32 18.41 -7.93 3.52
N VAL A 33 17.10 -7.95 3.80
CA VAL A 33 16.19 -8.99 3.32
C VAL A 33 15.35 -8.60 2.11
N ALA A 34 15.50 -7.36 1.62
CA ALA A 34 14.66 -6.82 0.53
C ALA A 34 14.69 -7.71 -0.72
N ASN A 35 15.89 -8.15 -1.15
CA ASN A 35 16.02 -9.04 -2.33
C ASN A 35 15.30 -10.36 -2.14
N THR A 36 15.40 -10.98 -0.97
CA THR A 36 14.70 -12.24 -0.65
C THR A 36 13.19 -12.02 -0.69
N SER A 37 12.70 -10.93 -0.08
CA SER A 37 11.27 -10.58 -0.09
C SER A 37 10.76 -10.33 -1.50
N MET A 38 11.53 -9.66 -2.35
CA MET A 38 11.17 -9.44 -3.75
C MET A 38 11.14 -10.74 -4.56
N GLN A 39 12.07 -11.67 -4.33
CA GLN A 39 12.06 -12.98 -4.96
C GLN A 39 10.83 -13.81 -4.54
N GLN A 40 10.48 -13.79 -3.25
CA GLN A 40 9.28 -14.46 -2.75
C GLN A 40 8.01 -13.84 -3.34
N ALA A 41 7.93 -12.52 -3.42
CA ALA A 41 6.80 -11.83 -4.04
C ALA A 41 6.67 -12.16 -5.53
N SER A 42 7.78 -12.21 -6.28
CA SER A 42 7.77 -12.53 -7.70
C SER A 42 7.40 -13.99 -8.01
N ALA A 43 7.56 -14.88 -7.03
CA ALA A 43 7.12 -16.27 -7.14
C ALA A 43 5.62 -16.47 -6.93
N LEU A 44 4.91 -15.43 -6.46
CA LEU A 44 3.47 -15.48 -6.26
C LEU A 44 2.74 -15.44 -7.60
N THR A 45 2.06 -16.53 -7.94
CA THR A 45 1.35 -16.66 -9.22
C THR A 45 -0.16 -16.52 -9.10
N SER A 46 -0.73 -16.70 -7.91
CA SER A 46 -2.16 -16.58 -7.68
C SER A 46 -2.50 -16.34 -6.20
N LEU A 47 -3.53 -15.53 -5.99
CA LEU A 47 -4.24 -15.37 -4.72
C LEU A 47 -5.59 -16.09 -4.74
N ASN A 48 -5.87 -16.81 -5.83
CA ASN A 48 -7.17 -17.45 -6.08
C ASN A 48 -8.33 -16.43 -6.04
N GLY A 49 -9.37 -16.68 -5.27
CA GLY A 49 -10.52 -15.79 -5.10
C GLY A 49 -10.44 -14.86 -3.89
N LYS A 50 -9.25 -14.67 -3.28
CA LYS A 50 -9.11 -13.75 -2.14
C LYS A 50 -9.35 -12.30 -2.57
N PRO A 51 -10.10 -11.51 -1.81
CA PRO A 51 -10.30 -10.09 -2.13
C PRO A 51 -8.98 -9.35 -2.26
N LEU A 52 -8.79 -8.67 -3.38
CA LEU A 52 -7.58 -7.91 -3.71
C LEU A 52 -7.96 -6.53 -4.24
N ILE A 53 -7.50 -5.48 -3.61
CA ILE A 53 -7.53 -4.13 -4.17
C ILE A 53 -6.11 -3.70 -4.48
N VAL A 54 -5.86 -3.35 -5.74
CA VAL A 54 -4.62 -2.71 -6.16
C VAL A 54 -4.89 -1.21 -6.27
N LEU A 55 -4.45 -0.46 -5.27
CA LEU A 55 -4.56 0.99 -5.22
C LEU A 55 -3.28 1.62 -5.79
N THR A 56 -3.43 2.41 -6.84
CA THR A 56 -2.32 3.10 -7.49
C THR A 56 -2.36 4.59 -7.18
N ALA A 57 -1.24 5.13 -6.72
CA ALA A 57 -0.99 6.56 -6.70
C ALA A 57 -0.58 6.98 -8.11
N ASP A 58 -1.36 7.88 -8.73
CA ASP A 58 -1.17 8.23 -10.15
C ASP A 58 -0.13 9.32 -10.37
N GLU A 59 0.19 10.11 -9.35
CA GLU A 59 1.23 11.12 -9.45
C GLU A 59 2.62 10.48 -9.62
N GLY A 60 3.24 10.71 -10.77
CA GLY A 60 4.53 10.15 -11.12
C GLY A 60 4.49 8.71 -11.65
N ALA A 61 3.30 8.13 -11.82
CA ALA A 61 3.13 6.80 -12.40
C ALA A 61 3.19 6.87 -13.93
N ASP A 62 4.14 6.16 -14.53
CA ASP A 62 4.25 5.96 -15.97
C ASP A 62 3.46 4.74 -16.46
N ASP A 63 3.39 4.56 -17.77
CA ASP A 63 2.67 3.43 -18.39
C ASP A 63 3.24 2.07 -17.96
N GLN A 64 4.55 1.99 -17.74
CA GLN A 64 5.19 0.76 -17.27
C GLN A 64 4.75 0.43 -15.84
N TRP A 65 4.64 1.42 -14.98
CA TRP A 65 4.11 1.27 -13.63
C TRP A 65 2.65 0.82 -13.65
N GLN A 66 1.81 1.48 -14.46
CA GLN A 66 0.41 1.12 -14.62
C GLN A 66 0.26 -0.34 -15.07
N SER A 67 1.02 -0.77 -16.09
CA SER A 67 1.02 -2.15 -16.58
C SER A 67 1.37 -3.18 -15.49
N LYS A 68 2.34 -2.87 -14.62
CA LYS A 68 2.68 -3.75 -13.48
C LYS A 68 1.55 -3.83 -12.46
N GLN A 69 0.87 -2.71 -12.20
CA GLN A 69 -0.29 -2.68 -11.30
C GLN A 69 -1.46 -3.49 -11.87
N ASP A 70 -1.70 -3.41 -13.19
CA ASP A 70 -2.70 -4.22 -13.88
C ASP A 70 -2.38 -5.71 -13.76
N HIS A 71 -1.11 -6.07 -13.95
CA HIS A 71 -0.68 -7.46 -13.76
C HIS A 71 -0.91 -7.95 -12.32
N MET A 72 -0.63 -7.12 -11.30
CA MET A 72 -0.92 -7.50 -9.91
C MET A 72 -2.42 -7.76 -9.69
N ALA A 73 -3.30 -7.00 -10.32
CA ALA A 73 -4.74 -7.22 -10.21
C ALA A 73 -5.18 -8.57 -10.77
N THR A 74 -4.44 -9.16 -11.71
CA THR A 74 -4.75 -10.49 -12.26
C THR A 74 -4.46 -11.65 -11.30
N LEU A 75 -3.74 -11.40 -10.19
CA LEU A 75 -3.42 -12.43 -9.20
C LEU A 75 -4.66 -12.97 -8.47
N SER A 76 -5.78 -12.24 -8.47
CA SER A 76 -7.03 -12.70 -7.90
C SER A 76 -8.19 -12.59 -8.87
N THR A 77 -9.09 -13.59 -8.87
CA THR A 77 -10.37 -13.53 -9.58
C THR A 77 -11.38 -12.59 -8.90
N ASN A 78 -11.10 -12.14 -7.68
CA ASN A 78 -11.90 -11.18 -6.91
C ASN A 78 -11.06 -9.93 -6.65
N SER A 79 -10.76 -9.15 -7.69
CA SER A 79 -9.89 -8.00 -7.61
C SER A 79 -10.51 -6.74 -8.18
N LEU A 80 -10.07 -5.60 -7.65
CA LEU A 80 -10.38 -4.27 -8.15
C LEU A 80 -9.10 -3.45 -8.31
N ARG A 81 -9.02 -2.70 -9.41
CA ARG A 81 -8.07 -1.60 -9.58
C ARG A 81 -8.71 -0.31 -9.08
N ARG A 82 -7.97 0.43 -8.30
CA ARG A 82 -8.34 1.79 -7.87
C ARG A 82 -7.20 2.75 -8.12
N HIS A 83 -7.56 3.98 -8.44
CA HIS A 83 -6.64 5.08 -8.72
C HIS A 83 -6.84 6.18 -7.69
N ALA A 84 -5.75 6.78 -7.25
CA ALA A 84 -5.77 7.96 -6.42
C ALA A 84 -4.89 9.04 -7.08
N ASN A 85 -5.43 10.23 -7.25
CA ASN A 85 -4.65 11.40 -7.70
C ASN A 85 -3.78 11.91 -6.55
N ALA A 86 -2.77 11.13 -6.21
CA ALA A 86 -1.94 11.24 -5.03
C ALA A 86 -0.53 10.77 -5.33
N THR A 87 0.43 11.18 -4.50
CA THR A 87 1.76 10.57 -4.48
C THR A 87 1.75 9.30 -3.62
N HIS A 88 2.74 8.44 -3.80
CA HIS A 88 2.92 7.27 -2.95
C HIS A 88 3.06 7.64 -1.46
N GLN A 89 3.68 8.78 -1.18
CA GLN A 89 3.88 9.29 0.17
C GLN A 89 2.59 9.87 0.75
N SER A 90 1.83 10.66 -0.03
CA SER A 90 0.61 11.30 0.48
C SER A 90 -0.50 10.30 0.81
N LEU A 91 -0.54 9.13 0.18
CA LEU A 91 -1.43 8.03 0.60
C LEU A 91 -1.21 7.57 2.05
N LEU A 92 -0.07 7.94 2.66
CA LEU A 92 0.28 7.58 4.03
C LEU A 92 0.19 8.75 5.02
N ASP A 93 0.46 9.97 4.57
CA ASP A 93 0.67 11.11 5.48
C ASP A 93 -0.20 12.34 5.20
N ASP A 94 -0.95 12.39 4.10
CA ASP A 94 -2.01 13.36 3.87
C ASP A 94 -3.36 12.79 4.30
N GLU A 95 -4.17 13.57 5.01
CA GLU A 95 -5.44 13.08 5.58
C GLU A 95 -6.46 12.65 4.50
N ALA A 96 -6.59 13.44 3.43
CA ALA A 96 -7.55 13.17 2.37
C ALA A 96 -7.13 11.96 1.53
N ASP A 97 -5.85 11.88 1.17
CA ASP A 97 -5.30 10.78 0.39
C ASP A 97 -5.25 9.48 1.20
N ALA A 98 -4.88 9.55 2.48
CA ALA A 98 -4.89 8.41 3.39
C ALA A 98 -6.29 7.84 3.63
N ALA A 99 -7.34 8.68 3.54
CA ALA A 99 -8.71 8.20 3.60
C ALA A 99 -9.05 7.25 2.43
N VAL A 100 -8.48 7.48 1.24
CA VAL A 100 -8.66 6.59 0.07
C VAL A 100 -8.02 5.22 0.35
N ALA A 101 -6.81 5.21 0.90
CA ALA A 101 -6.12 3.97 1.29
C ALA A 101 -6.89 3.23 2.41
N SER A 102 -7.37 3.95 3.42
CA SER A 102 -8.16 3.41 4.52
C SER A 102 -9.47 2.79 4.01
N GLN A 103 -10.15 3.44 3.05
CA GLN A 103 -11.37 2.89 2.45
C GLN A 103 -11.10 1.59 1.69
N ALA A 104 -9.98 1.51 0.96
CA ALA A 104 -9.61 0.29 0.26
C ALA A 104 -9.38 -0.88 1.25
N ILE A 105 -8.69 -0.62 2.36
CA ILE A 105 -8.51 -1.62 3.43
C ILE A 105 -9.86 -2.05 4.01
N HIS A 106 -10.74 -1.10 4.32
CA HIS A 106 -12.05 -1.37 4.88
C HIS A 106 -12.90 -2.24 3.94
N ASP A 107 -12.86 -1.99 2.64
CA ASP A 107 -13.62 -2.75 1.65
C ASP A 107 -13.12 -4.20 1.54
N VAL A 108 -11.81 -4.43 1.56
CA VAL A 108 -11.23 -5.78 1.60
C VAL A 108 -11.66 -6.52 2.88
N VAL A 109 -11.55 -5.87 4.05
CA VAL A 109 -11.96 -6.45 5.33
C VAL A 109 -13.45 -6.78 5.32
N SER A 110 -14.29 -5.90 4.78
CA SER A 110 -15.73 -6.12 4.64
C SER A 110 -16.03 -7.33 3.74
N ALA A 111 -15.39 -7.41 2.57
CA ALA A 111 -15.54 -8.51 1.63
C ALA A 111 -15.18 -9.86 2.28
N VAL A 112 -14.09 -9.92 3.06
CA VAL A 112 -13.67 -11.11 3.80
C VAL A 112 -14.72 -11.49 4.85
N ARG A 113 -15.16 -10.52 5.67
CA ARG A 113 -16.08 -10.77 6.78
C ARG A 113 -17.48 -11.19 6.32
N THR A 114 -17.94 -10.66 5.20
CA THR A 114 -19.28 -10.95 4.66
C THR A 114 -19.27 -12.09 3.64
N SER A 115 -18.08 -12.60 3.25
CA SER A 115 -17.91 -13.59 2.18
C SER A 115 -18.55 -13.11 0.86
N GLN A 116 -18.53 -11.81 0.61
CA GLN A 116 -19.05 -11.20 -0.61
C GLN A 116 -17.90 -10.77 -1.54
N PRO A 117 -18.12 -10.81 -2.88
CA PRO A 117 -17.15 -10.25 -3.80
C PRO A 117 -16.92 -8.76 -3.55
N LEU A 118 -15.74 -8.28 -3.91
CA LEU A 118 -15.50 -6.84 -4.02
C LEU A 118 -16.44 -6.27 -5.07
N ALA A 119 -17.20 -5.25 -4.71
CA ALA A 119 -18.06 -4.54 -5.65
C ALA A 119 -17.33 -3.32 -6.22
N ALA A 120 -17.45 -3.09 -7.53
CA ALA A 120 -17.07 -1.84 -8.15
C ALA A 120 -17.99 -0.74 -7.59
N ARG A 121 -17.41 0.29 -6.95
CA ARG A 121 -18.13 1.47 -6.48
C ARG A 121 -17.70 2.69 -7.26
#